data_0dfa64942f80037f087ca809c455ee90
#
_entry.id   0dfa64942f80037f087ca809c455ee90
#
_cell.length_a   1.000
_cell.length_b   1.000
_cell.length_c   1.000
_cell.angle_alpha   90.00
_cell.angle_beta   90.00
_cell.angle_gamma   90.00
#
_symmetry.space_group_name_H-M   'P 1'
#
loop_
_entity.id
_entity.type
_entity.pdbx_description
1 polymer ?
#
loop_
_entity_poly.entity_id
_entity_poly.type
_entity_poly.pdbx_seq_one_letter_code
_entity_poly.pdbx_strand_id
1 'polypeptide(L)'
;MIAGRLRAILLATLALTASARAQSPFAPPPEPKQTFLRLLAFADYFDAGALATFERESGMAIAYDVYDAPESIPDKLREGPYDLVVLPGPVLRRLIDAGALRKLDRARLPHAAGAAPAIVAKLAAYDPLGAYALPYMWFASGLLYDAEATLPRLHAPPMSWGALFAPDQARRLADCGIATPDSRDDLFMAAWRFLGVNPARLNALDLRRAADLLIRVKAGARAFGVRDYVGALANGSVCLSPGRMDDAATAIARAAEGGRKADIRFVAPKEGAPMSLDALAIPVDALHPDLGYALLDFLMRPETAARDARATGLSSGEDAGDPELLKRLFPSGATDPALVPAIEKEWARVKAAK
;
A
#
# COMPACT_ATOMS: atom_id res chain seq x y z
N MET A 1 -44.92 -76.27 53.47
CA MET A 1 -44.85 -74.89 53.91
C MET A 1 -43.74 -74.21 53.09
N ILE A 2 -43.97 -73.00 52.64
CA ILE A 2 -43.07 -72.04 52.05
C ILE A 2 -42.99 -72.03 50.52
N ALA A 3 -43.62 -71.03 49.96
CA ALA A 3 -43.72 -70.71 48.57
C ALA A 3 -42.41 -70.04 48.05
N GLY A 4 -42.02 -70.40 46.87
CA GLY A 4 -40.93 -69.70 46.12
C GLY A 4 -41.49 -69.04 44.85
N ARG A 5 -41.42 -67.77 44.82
CA ARG A 5 -41.93 -66.95 43.70
C ARG A 5 -40.96 -67.00 42.52
N LEU A 6 -41.42 -67.44 41.34
CA LEU A 6 -40.74 -67.19 40.05
C LEU A 6 -40.86 -65.73 39.67
N ARG A 7 -39.75 -65.13 39.40
CA ARG A 7 -39.68 -63.81 38.69
C ARG A 7 -39.37 -64.08 37.21
N ALA A 8 -40.29 -63.72 36.35
CA ALA A 8 -40.11 -63.73 34.92
C ALA A 8 -39.32 -62.48 34.53
N ILE A 9 -38.23 -62.67 33.85
CA ILE A 9 -37.43 -61.54 33.23
C ILE A 9 -37.92 -61.35 31.80
N LEU A 10 -38.58 -60.26 31.54
CA LEU A 10 -38.96 -59.83 30.17
C LEU A 10 -37.75 -59.16 29.49
N LEU A 11 -37.18 -59.83 28.48
CA LEU A 11 -36.20 -59.26 27.59
C LEU A 11 -36.95 -58.41 26.51
N ALA A 12 -36.85 -57.12 26.60
CA ALA A 12 -37.33 -56.22 25.56
C ALA A 12 -36.22 -56.08 24.49
N THR A 13 -36.41 -56.64 23.33
CA THR A 13 -35.59 -56.49 22.15
C THR A 13 -35.95 -55.13 21.48
N LEU A 14 -35.05 -54.14 21.61
CA LEU A 14 -35.17 -52.89 20.92
C LEU A 14 -34.73 -53.07 19.46
N ALA A 15 -35.69 -53.13 18.54
CA ALA A 15 -35.42 -53.10 17.11
C ALA A 15 -35.05 -51.67 16.65
N LEU A 16 -33.76 -51.42 16.36
CA LEU A 16 -33.33 -50.20 15.66
C LEU A 16 -33.81 -50.24 14.19
N THR A 17 -34.89 -49.58 13.90
CA THR A 17 -35.28 -49.29 12.51
C THR A 17 -34.40 -48.17 11.97
N ALA A 18 -33.37 -48.52 11.20
CA ALA A 18 -32.64 -47.56 10.38
C ALA A 18 -33.56 -47.03 9.27
N SER A 19 -34.09 -45.82 9.45
CA SER A 19 -34.82 -45.13 8.39
C SER A 19 -33.84 -44.72 7.29
N ALA A 20 -33.71 -45.53 6.27
CA ALA A 20 -33.09 -45.12 5.01
C ALA A 20 -33.94 -43.97 4.44
N ARG A 21 -33.43 -42.75 4.56
CA ARG A 21 -34.00 -41.56 3.89
C ARG A 21 -33.85 -41.78 2.39
N ALA A 22 -34.90 -42.19 1.72
CA ALA A 22 -34.95 -42.24 0.28
C ALA A 22 -34.72 -40.81 -0.25
N GLN A 23 -33.60 -40.59 -0.94
CA GLN A 23 -33.35 -39.34 -1.66
C GLN A 23 -34.45 -39.21 -2.72
N SER A 24 -35.17 -38.10 -2.68
CA SER A 24 -36.17 -37.75 -3.69
C SER A 24 -35.52 -37.73 -5.09
N PRO A 25 -36.05 -38.44 -6.09
CA PRO A 25 -35.53 -38.43 -7.45
C PRO A 25 -35.66 -37.03 -8.12
N PHE A 26 -36.32 -36.10 -7.45
CA PHE A 26 -36.51 -34.72 -7.88
C PHE A 26 -35.75 -33.70 -7.00
N ALA A 27 -34.80 -34.15 -6.17
CA ALA A 27 -33.92 -33.19 -5.51
C ALA A 27 -33.08 -32.47 -6.60
N PRO A 28 -33.12 -31.13 -6.66
CA PRO A 28 -32.25 -30.42 -7.59
C PRO A 28 -30.80 -30.85 -7.34
N PRO A 29 -29.96 -30.95 -8.39
CA PRO A 29 -28.56 -31.24 -8.21
C PRO A 29 -28.00 -30.26 -7.20
N PRO A 30 -27.06 -30.65 -6.30
CA PRO A 30 -26.44 -29.73 -5.39
C PRO A 30 -25.86 -28.58 -6.22
N GLU A 31 -26.22 -27.35 -5.85
CA GLU A 31 -25.63 -26.18 -6.49
C GLU A 31 -24.12 -26.35 -6.49
N PRO A 32 -23.45 -26.17 -7.64
CA PRO A 32 -22.01 -26.25 -7.70
C PRO A 32 -21.48 -25.28 -6.64
N LYS A 33 -20.68 -25.76 -5.70
CA LYS A 33 -19.99 -24.89 -4.73
C LYS A 33 -19.22 -23.88 -5.55
N GLN A 34 -19.72 -22.65 -5.56
CA GLN A 34 -19.08 -21.58 -6.30
C GLN A 34 -17.66 -21.44 -5.75
N THR A 35 -16.67 -21.75 -6.54
CA THR A 35 -15.27 -21.59 -6.17
C THR A 35 -14.96 -20.11 -6.30
N PHE A 36 -14.55 -19.50 -5.21
CA PHE A 36 -14.12 -18.10 -5.19
C PHE A 36 -12.61 -18.04 -5.18
N LEU A 37 -12.06 -17.15 -5.97
CA LEU A 37 -10.69 -16.70 -5.82
C LEU A 37 -10.66 -15.66 -4.70
N ARG A 38 -9.84 -15.86 -3.67
CA ARG A 38 -9.68 -14.87 -2.59
C ARG A 38 -8.52 -13.93 -2.87
N LEU A 39 -8.86 -12.64 -2.99
CA LEU A 39 -7.92 -11.55 -3.24
C LEU A 39 -7.85 -10.64 -2.01
N LEU A 40 -6.64 -10.33 -1.55
CA LEU A 40 -6.40 -9.36 -0.47
C LEU A 40 -5.64 -8.14 -1.01
N ALA A 41 -6.22 -6.95 -0.88
CA ALA A 41 -5.59 -5.69 -1.30
C ALA A 41 -6.11 -4.49 -0.50
N PHE A 42 -5.66 -3.28 -0.84
CA PHE A 42 -6.26 -2.03 -0.36
C PHE A 42 -7.69 -1.86 -0.90
N ALA A 43 -8.50 -1.02 -0.25
CA ALA A 43 -9.78 -0.59 -0.79
C ALA A 43 -9.57 0.16 -2.12
N ASP A 44 -10.49 -0.03 -3.06
CA ASP A 44 -10.51 0.68 -4.36
C ASP A 44 -9.18 0.60 -5.13
N TYR A 45 -8.45 -0.51 -4.97
CA TYR A 45 -7.12 -0.69 -5.56
C TYR A 45 -7.14 -1.12 -7.02
N PHE A 46 -8.25 -1.64 -7.50
CA PHE A 46 -8.45 -2.11 -8.87
C PHE A 46 -9.64 -1.41 -9.53
N ASP A 47 -9.57 -1.23 -10.84
CA ASP A 47 -10.74 -0.85 -11.62
C ASP A 47 -11.81 -1.96 -11.53
N ALA A 48 -12.99 -1.61 -11.05
CA ALA A 48 -14.08 -2.59 -10.87
C ALA A 48 -14.46 -3.31 -12.18
N GLY A 49 -14.37 -2.62 -13.32
CA GLY A 49 -14.62 -3.23 -14.62
C GLY A 49 -13.49 -4.15 -15.07
N ALA A 50 -12.24 -3.98 -14.57
CA ALA A 50 -11.14 -4.90 -14.82
C ALA A 50 -11.40 -6.23 -14.10
N LEU A 51 -11.72 -6.19 -12.79
CA LEU A 51 -12.05 -7.41 -12.04
C LEU A 51 -13.27 -8.13 -12.62
N ALA A 52 -14.35 -7.41 -12.96
CA ALA A 52 -15.52 -8.00 -13.63
C ALA A 52 -15.20 -8.62 -15.00
N THR A 53 -14.18 -8.11 -15.70
CA THR A 53 -13.70 -8.71 -16.95
C THR A 53 -13.02 -10.05 -16.68
N PHE A 54 -12.16 -10.11 -15.66
CA PHE A 54 -11.54 -11.37 -15.26
C PHE A 54 -12.59 -12.42 -14.85
N GLU A 55 -13.57 -12.05 -14.04
CA GLU A 55 -14.64 -12.96 -13.60
C GLU A 55 -15.40 -13.54 -14.82
N ARG A 56 -15.70 -12.70 -15.81
CA ARG A 56 -16.38 -13.13 -17.03
C ARG A 56 -15.51 -14.03 -17.91
N GLU A 57 -14.21 -13.73 -18.06
CA GLU A 57 -13.27 -14.51 -18.87
C GLU A 57 -12.93 -15.86 -18.23
N SER A 58 -12.75 -15.88 -16.91
CA SER A 58 -12.36 -17.08 -16.16
C SER A 58 -13.54 -17.94 -15.70
N GLY A 59 -14.74 -17.37 -15.64
CA GLY A 59 -15.91 -18.00 -15.01
C GLY A 59 -15.82 -18.10 -13.48
N MET A 60 -14.88 -17.40 -12.85
CA MET A 60 -14.60 -17.47 -11.40
C MET A 60 -14.98 -16.15 -10.75
N ALA A 61 -15.68 -16.22 -9.61
CA ALA A 61 -15.95 -15.04 -8.80
C ALA A 61 -14.75 -14.68 -7.92
N ILE A 62 -14.55 -13.38 -7.68
CA ILE A 62 -13.51 -12.86 -6.79
C ILE A 62 -14.14 -12.49 -5.45
N ALA A 63 -13.65 -13.08 -4.37
CA ALA A 63 -13.89 -12.61 -3.00
C ALA A 63 -12.78 -11.61 -2.64
N TYR A 64 -13.11 -10.32 -2.71
CA TYR A 64 -12.17 -9.24 -2.49
C TYR A 64 -12.21 -8.79 -1.03
N ASP A 65 -11.19 -9.16 -0.27
CA ASP A 65 -10.99 -8.74 1.11
C ASP A 65 -10.06 -7.52 1.16
N VAL A 66 -10.35 -6.59 2.07
CA VAL A 66 -9.65 -5.32 2.18
C VAL A 66 -8.82 -5.27 3.47
N TYR A 67 -7.66 -4.65 3.38
CA TYR A 67 -6.90 -4.15 4.53
C TYR A 67 -6.74 -2.63 4.45
N ASP A 68 -6.84 -1.96 5.61
CA ASP A 68 -6.75 -0.50 5.69
C ASP A 68 -5.31 -0.01 5.91
N ALA A 69 -4.46 -0.85 6.51
CA ALA A 69 -3.08 -0.52 6.84
C ALA A 69 -2.16 -1.72 6.64
N PRO A 70 -0.91 -1.50 6.17
CA PRO A 70 0.06 -2.57 5.96
C PRO A 70 0.33 -3.44 7.18
N GLU A 71 0.17 -2.88 8.38
CA GLU A 71 0.37 -3.57 9.67
C GLU A 71 -0.68 -4.64 9.92
N SER A 72 -1.88 -4.53 9.34
CA SER A 72 -2.97 -5.50 9.48
C SER A 72 -2.85 -6.72 8.56
N ILE A 73 -1.99 -6.66 7.54
CA ILE A 73 -1.84 -7.75 6.56
C ILE A 73 -1.48 -9.09 7.22
N PRO A 74 -0.53 -9.20 8.19
CA PRO A 74 -0.24 -10.48 8.82
C PRO A 74 -1.43 -11.07 9.57
N ASP A 75 -2.30 -10.23 10.14
CA ASP A 75 -3.52 -10.67 10.81
C ASP A 75 -4.54 -11.18 9.80
N LYS A 76 -4.75 -10.45 8.72
CA LYS A 76 -5.61 -10.86 7.61
C LYS A 76 -5.18 -12.20 7.01
N LEU A 77 -3.89 -12.42 6.81
CA LEU A 77 -3.38 -13.70 6.32
C LEU A 77 -3.64 -14.87 7.29
N ARG A 78 -3.79 -14.59 8.59
CA ARG A 78 -4.17 -15.61 9.58
C ARG A 78 -5.68 -15.90 9.61
N GLU A 79 -6.53 -14.98 9.14
CA GLU A 79 -7.99 -15.19 9.05
C GLU A 79 -8.38 -16.24 8.01
N GLY A 80 -7.49 -16.57 7.10
CA GLY A 80 -7.70 -17.64 6.11
C GLY A 80 -6.79 -17.50 4.88
N PRO A 81 -6.70 -18.55 4.06
CA PRO A 81 -5.85 -18.57 2.87
C PRO A 81 -6.37 -17.59 1.81
N TYR A 82 -5.45 -16.91 1.14
CA TYR A 82 -5.70 -16.09 -0.04
C TYR A 82 -5.00 -16.68 -1.25
N ASP A 83 -5.56 -16.46 -2.44
CA ASP A 83 -4.99 -16.97 -3.70
C ASP A 83 -4.09 -15.95 -4.38
N LEU A 84 -4.34 -14.64 -4.14
CA LEU A 84 -3.50 -13.53 -4.56
C LEU A 84 -3.53 -12.42 -3.51
N VAL A 85 -2.40 -11.77 -3.29
CA VAL A 85 -2.27 -10.64 -2.34
C VAL A 85 -1.48 -9.49 -2.97
N VAL A 86 -1.92 -8.25 -2.69
CA VAL A 86 -1.15 -7.04 -2.95
C VAL A 86 -0.37 -6.70 -1.69
N LEU A 87 0.93 -6.53 -1.81
CA LEU A 87 1.82 -6.33 -0.68
C LEU A 87 2.70 -5.09 -0.89
N PRO A 88 2.65 -4.09 0.01
CA PRO A 88 3.68 -3.07 0.09
C PRO A 88 5.07 -3.70 0.30
N GLY A 89 6.10 -3.12 -0.33
CA GLY A 89 7.45 -3.67 -0.34
C GLY A 89 8.00 -4.12 1.02
N PRO A 90 7.88 -3.33 2.11
CA PRO A 90 8.36 -3.75 3.43
C PRO A 90 7.61 -4.98 3.99
N VAL A 91 6.33 -5.13 3.68
CA VAL A 91 5.53 -6.31 4.08
C VAL A 91 5.94 -7.52 3.24
N LEU A 92 6.10 -7.32 1.92
CA LEU A 92 6.60 -8.35 1.00
C LEU A 92 7.92 -8.95 1.54
N ARG A 93 8.88 -8.12 1.92
CA ARG A 93 10.16 -8.57 2.46
C ARG A 93 9.97 -9.45 3.71
N ARG A 94 9.17 -9.02 4.67
CA ARG A 94 8.92 -9.79 5.90
C ARG A 94 8.27 -11.14 5.63
N LEU A 95 7.33 -11.19 4.68
CA LEU A 95 6.65 -12.44 4.32
C LEU A 95 7.57 -13.39 3.53
N ILE A 96 8.49 -12.88 2.72
CA ILE A 96 9.55 -13.69 2.08
C ILE A 96 10.44 -14.31 3.15
N ASP A 97 10.94 -13.50 4.10
CA ASP A 97 11.82 -13.97 5.18
C ASP A 97 11.11 -15.00 6.10
N ALA A 98 9.80 -14.88 6.26
CA ALA A 98 8.97 -15.83 7.00
C ALA A 98 8.63 -17.12 6.19
N GLY A 99 9.01 -17.18 4.90
CA GLY A 99 8.66 -18.31 4.03
C GLY A 99 7.17 -18.41 3.72
N ALA A 100 6.41 -17.33 3.85
CA ALA A 100 4.97 -17.29 3.68
C ALA A 100 4.50 -17.15 2.23
N LEU A 101 5.43 -16.90 1.30
CA LEU A 101 5.12 -16.67 -0.10
C LEU A 101 5.66 -17.77 -1.00
N ARG A 102 4.91 -18.07 -2.05
CA ARG A 102 5.26 -19.04 -3.09
C ARG A 102 6.26 -18.41 -4.07
N LYS A 103 7.29 -19.17 -4.46
CA LYS A 103 8.11 -18.78 -5.61
C LYS A 103 7.26 -18.82 -6.87
N LEU A 104 7.32 -17.76 -7.66
CA LEU A 104 6.56 -17.65 -8.90
C LEU A 104 7.21 -18.45 -10.03
N ASP A 105 6.39 -19.27 -10.69
CA ASP A 105 6.76 -19.89 -11.96
C ASP A 105 6.55 -18.89 -13.10
N ARG A 106 7.65 -18.31 -13.58
CA ARG A 106 7.62 -17.29 -14.64
C ARG A 106 7.07 -17.79 -15.97
N ALA A 107 7.14 -19.11 -16.25
CA ALA A 107 6.56 -19.68 -17.45
C ALA A 107 5.04 -19.56 -17.50
N ARG A 108 4.41 -19.38 -16.35
CA ARG A 108 2.95 -19.19 -16.20
C ARG A 108 2.52 -17.72 -16.27
N LEU A 109 3.45 -16.80 -16.44
CA LEU A 109 3.23 -15.35 -16.34
C LEU A 109 3.78 -14.63 -17.59
N PRO A 110 3.22 -14.91 -18.79
CA PRO A 110 3.71 -14.31 -20.03
C PRO A 110 3.67 -12.77 -20.02
N HIS A 111 2.71 -12.14 -19.33
CA HIS A 111 2.61 -10.68 -19.23
C HIS A 111 3.57 -10.06 -18.20
N ALA A 112 4.22 -10.89 -17.35
CA ALA A 112 5.23 -10.39 -16.40
C ALA A 112 6.42 -9.68 -17.08
N ALA A 113 6.68 -9.99 -18.36
CA ALA A 113 7.73 -9.34 -19.15
C ALA A 113 7.44 -7.85 -19.43
N GLY A 114 6.19 -7.39 -19.27
CA GLY A 114 5.80 -5.98 -19.41
C GLY A 114 6.30 -5.08 -18.28
N ALA A 115 6.67 -5.64 -17.12
CA ALA A 115 7.18 -4.85 -16.01
C ALA A 115 8.46 -4.09 -16.39
N ALA A 116 8.47 -2.78 -16.15
CA ALA A 116 9.58 -1.91 -16.51
C ALA A 116 10.87 -2.33 -15.75
N PRO A 117 12.01 -2.54 -16.43
CA PRO A 117 13.23 -3.04 -15.79
C PRO A 117 13.72 -2.15 -14.64
N ALA A 118 13.51 -0.83 -14.73
CA ALA A 118 13.86 0.11 -13.68
C ALA A 118 13.00 -0.08 -12.41
N ILE A 119 11.73 -0.44 -12.54
CA ILE A 119 10.83 -0.72 -11.42
C ILE A 119 11.14 -2.09 -10.81
N VAL A 120 11.41 -3.09 -11.65
CA VAL A 120 11.89 -4.41 -11.19
C VAL A 120 13.18 -4.26 -10.37
N ALA A 121 14.12 -3.41 -10.80
CA ALA A 121 15.34 -3.11 -10.04
C ALA A 121 15.05 -2.46 -8.66
N LYS A 122 13.99 -1.65 -8.54
CA LYS A 122 13.56 -1.09 -7.25
C LYS A 122 12.93 -2.17 -6.34
N LEU A 123 12.16 -3.11 -6.93
CA LEU A 123 11.58 -4.23 -6.19
C LEU A 123 12.65 -5.14 -5.56
N ALA A 124 13.84 -5.23 -6.16
CA ALA A 124 14.95 -6.03 -5.64
C ALA A 124 15.40 -5.65 -4.22
N ALA A 125 15.04 -4.47 -3.73
CA ALA A 125 15.24 -4.09 -2.32
C ALA A 125 14.43 -4.99 -1.36
N TYR A 126 13.32 -5.54 -1.82
CA TYR A 126 12.38 -6.35 -1.04
C TYR A 126 12.40 -7.82 -1.46
N ASP A 127 12.53 -8.10 -2.76
CA ASP A 127 12.70 -9.44 -3.35
C ASP A 127 14.01 -9.50 -4.15
N PRO A 128 15.15 -9.71 -3.48
CA PRO A 128 16.48 -9.62 -4.14
C PRO A 128 16.71 -10.62 -5.29
N LEU A 129 15.98 -11.72 -5.25
CA LEU A 129 16.06 -12.75 -6.29
C LEU A 129 15.00 -12.57 -7.38
N GLY A 130 14.04 -11.65 -7.19
CA GLY A 130 12.90 -11.47 -8.08
C GLY A 130 12.05 -12.73 -8.22
N ALA A 131 12.02 -13.57 -7.17
CA ALA A 131 11.45 -14.92 -7.25
C ALA A 131 10.02 -15.01 -6.73
N TYR A 132 9.54 -14.05 -5.92
CA TYR A 132 8.30 -14.20 -5.15
C TYR A 132 7.19 -13.26 -5.58
N ALA A 133 7.53 -12.14 -6.26
CA ALA A 133 6.54 -11.12 -6.58
C ALA A 133 6.77 -10.46 -7.94
N LEU A 134 5.72 -9.78 -8.42
CA LEU A 134 5.79 -8.85 -9.55
C LEU A 134 5.47 -7.43 -9.08
N PRO A 135 6.20 -6.40 -9.53
CA PRO A 135 5.83 -5.02 -9.23
C PRO A 135 4.51 -4.69 -9.90
N TYR A 136 3.62 -4.00 -9.18
CA TYR A 136 2.30 -3.69 -9.73
C TYR A 136 2.03 -2.19 -9.80
N MET A 137 1.91 -1.51 -8.65
CA MET A 137 1.71 -0.06 -8.60
C MET A 137 2.79 0.60 -7.76
N TRP A 138 3.10 1.85 -8.07
CA TRP A 138 4.07 2.62 -7.30
C TRP A 138 3.72 4.11 -7.26
N PHE A 139 4.21 4.78 -6.25
CA PHE A 139 4.18 6.23 -6.12
C PHE A 139 5.42 6.73 -5.38
N ALA A 140 5.68 8.03 -5.50
CA ALA A 140 6.75 8.71 -4.77
C ALA A 140 6.17 9.75 -3.81
N SER A 141 6.80 9.90 -2.63
CA SER A 141 6.54 11.02 -1.72
C SER A 141 7.63 12.07 -1.87
N GLY A 142 7.24 13.33 -2.11
CA GLY A 142 8.17 14.44 -2.35
C GLY A 142 7.58 15.76 -1.90
N LEU A 143 7.77 16.81 -2.70
CA LEU A 143 7.18 18.11 -2.46
C LEU A 143 6.12 18.42 -3.50
N LEU A 144 4.92 18.76 -3.03
CA LEU A 144 3.85 19.37 -3.80
C LEU A 144 3.93 20.88 -3.62
N TYR A 145 3.79 21.63 -4.69
CA TYR A 145 3.83 23.08 -4.62
C TYR A 145 2.92 23.74 -5.67
N ASP A 146 2.30 24.83 -5.28
CA ASP A 146 1.62 25.72 -6.19
C ASP A 146 2.66 26.58 -6.93
N ALA A 147 2.80 26.37 -8.23
CA ALA A 147 3.85 27.02 -9.00
C ALA A 147 3.66 28.55 -9.06
N GLU A 148 2.42 29.03 -9.19
CA GLU A 148 2.11 30.45 -9.25
C GLU A 148 2.48 31.18 -7.94
N ALA A 149 2.28 30.50 -6.80
CA ALA A 149 2.61 31.08 -5.50
C ALA A 149 4.08 30.88 -5.11
N THR A 150 4.69 29.75 -5.47
CA THR A 150 6.02 29.36 -4.98
C THR A 150 7.17 29.93 -5.81
N LEU A 151 7.05 29.90 -7.16
CA LEU A 151 8.14 30.33 -8.03
C LEU A 151 8.56 31.80 -7.86
N PRO A 152 7.65 32.78 -7.67
CA PRO A 152 8.05 34.16 -7.41
C PRO A 152 8.85 34.34 -6.12
N ARG A 153 8.70 33.47 -5.15
CA ARG A 153 9.34 33.51 -3.82
C ARG A 153 10.69 32.79 -3.78
N LEU A 154 10.78 31.63 -4.43
CA LEU A 154 12.01 30.83 -4.46
C LEU A 154 12.88 31.09 -5.69
N HIS A 155 12.33 31.74 -6.74
CA HIS A 155 12.95 31.97 -8.05
C HIS A 155 13.32 30.71 -8.84
N ALA A 156 12.92 29.54 -8.35
CA ALA A 156 13.10 28.22 -8.98
C ALA A 156 12.15 27.20 -8.35
N PRO A 157 11.89 26.05 -9.02
CA PRO A 157 11.19 24.93 -8.41
C PRO A 157 11.90 24.46 -7.12
N PRO A 158 11.17 24.00 -6.10
CA PRO A 158 11.73 23.56 -4.81
C PRO A 158 12.40 22.17 -4.93
N MET A 159 13.52 22.10 -5.66
CA MET A 159 14.22 20.84 -5.96
C MET A 159 15.00 20.24 -4.78
N SER A 160 14.77 20.71 -3.56
CA SER A 160 15.45 20.27 -2.33
C SER A 160 14.47 20.25 -1.17
N TRP A 161 14.63 19.28 -0.26
CA TRP A 161 13.97 19.30 1.04
C TRP A 161 14.29 20.59 1.84
N GLY A 162 15.31 21.35 1.41
CA GLY A 162 15.61 22.66 1.95
C GLY A 162 14.43 23.64 1.88
N ALA A 163 13.52 23.52 0.93
CA ALA A 163 12.30 24.32 0.89
C ALA A 163 11.44 24.17 2.16
N LEU A 164 11.53 23.01 2.82
CA LEU A 164 10.86 22.72 4.09
C LEU A 164 11.78 22.98 5.29
N PHE A 165 13.07 22.60 5.22
CA PHE A 165 13.96 22.50 6.37
C PHE A 165 14.97 23.66 6.50
N ALA A 166 15.33 24.33 5.40
CA ALA A 166 16.27 25.44 5.45
C ALA A 166 15.54 26.74 5.85
N PRO A 167 15.97 27.41 6.94
CA PRO A 167 15.22 28.54 7.51
C PRO A 167 15.04 29.73 6.55
N ASP A 168 15.99 29.96 5.64
CA ASP A 168 15.91 31.01 4.65
C ASP A 168 14.86 30.75 3.57
N GLN A 169 14.77 29.51 3.09
CA GLN A 169 13.78 29.10 2.10
C GLN A 169 12.36 29.02 2.72
N ALA A 170 12.24 28.39 3.89
CA ALA A 170 10.97 28.30 4.60
C ALA A 170 10.38 29.69 4.93
N ARG A 171 11.22 30.67 5.33
CA ARG A 171 10.77 32.05 5.57
C ARG A 171 10.24 32.73 4.34
N ARG A 172 10.78 32.47 3.14
CA ARG A 172 10.26 33.02 1.88
C ARG A 172 8.85 32.49 1.54
N LEU A 173 8.48 31.35 2.08
CA LEU A 173 7.16 30.73 1.87
C LEU A 173 6.17 31.02 3.01
N ALA A 174 6.59 31.76 4.06
CA ALA A 174 5.78 31.94 5.26
C ALA A 174 4.44 32.66 4.98
N ASP A 175 4.41 33.61 4.05
CA ASP A 175 3.20 34.35 3.67
C ASP A 175 2.22 33.55 2.83
N CYS A 176 2.70 32.66 1.93
CA CYS A 176 1.83 31.74 1.20
C CYS A 176 1.54 30.46 1.98
N GLY A 177 2.39 30.09 2.95
CA GLY A 177 2.18 29.03 3.90
C GLY A 177 2.70 27.66 3.47
N ILE A 178 3.10 26.89 4.48
CA ILE A 178 3.53 25.50 4.37
C ILE A 178 2.56 24.62 5.19
N ALA A 179 2.10 23.50 4.64
CA ALA A 179 1.46 22.44 5.40
C ALA A 179 2.37 21.21 5.47
N THR A 180 2.13 20.34 6.43
CA THR A 180 2.70 18.98 6.45
C THR A 180 1.63 17.94 6.67
N PRO A 181 1.72 16.75 6.03
CA PRO A 181 0.81 15.65 6.30
C PRO A 181 0.98 15.13 7.73
N ASP A 182 -0.05 14.42 8.24
CA ASP A 182 0.06 13.62 9.47
C ASP A 182 0.71 12.26 9.15
N SER A 183 1.95 12.31 8.66
CA SER A 183 2.75 11.15 8.29
C SER A 183 4.12 11.22 8.97
N ARG A 184 4.26 10.47 10.06
CA ARG A 184 5.52 10.34 10.80
C ARG A 184 6.66 9.89 9.87
N ASP A 185 6.42 8.82 9.13
CA ASP A 185 7.46 8.13 8.37
C ASP A 185 7.95 8.98 7.19
N ASP A 186 7.04 9.62 6.45
CA ASP A 186 7.41 10.52 5.36
C ASP A 186 8.21 11.73 5.87
N LEU A 187 7.79 12.32 6.99
CA LEU A 187 8.46 13.50 7.54
C LEU A 187 9.85 13.19 8.10
N PHE A 188 10.00 12.07 8.81
CA PHE A 188 11.33 11.62 9.26
C PHE A 188 12.22 11.25 8.09
N MET A 189 11.70 10.57 7.08
CA MET A 189 12.45 10.21 5.88
C MET A 189 12.96 11.47 5.16
N ALA A 190 12.10 12.45 4.96
CA ALA A 190 12.49 13.75 4.38
C ALA A 190 13.59 14.44 5.20
N ALA A 191 13.47 14.43 6.55
CA ALA A 191 14.47 15.04 7.43
C ALA A 191 15.82 14.31 7.37
N TRP A 192 15.84 12.97 7.38
CA TRP A 192 17.08 12.20 7.25
C TRP A 192 17.75 12.43 5.90
N ARG A 193 16.98 12.46 4.82
CA ARG A 193 17.52 12.74 3.48
C ARG A 193 18.12 14.14 3.40
N PHE A 194 17.44 15.15 3.95
CA PHE A 194 17.98 16.51 4.03
C PHE A 194 19.28 16.59 4.86
N LEU A 195 19.39 15.79 5.94
CA LEU A 195 20.58 15.70 6.78
C LEU A 195 21.73 14.90 6.12
N GLY A 196 21.50 14.27 4.95
CA GLY A 196 22.46 13.38 4.31
C GLY A 196 22.65 12.05 5.03
N VAL A 197 21.68 11.65 5.86
CA VAL A 197 21.72 10.41 6.64
C VAL A 197 21.11 9.26 5.83
N ASN A 198 21.75 8.09 5.91
CA ASN A 198 21.22 6.87 5.30
C ASN A 198 20.16 6.23 6.22
N PRO A 199 18.88 6.14 5.81
CA PRO A 199 17.82 5.56 6.65
C PRO A 199 18.02 4.09 7.03
N ALA A 200 18.85 3.35 6.32
CA ALA A 200 19.20 1.97 6.65
C ALA A 200 20.27 1.84 7.76
N ARG A 201 20.84 2.96 8.24
CA ARG A 201 21.95 2.96 9.21
C ARG A 201 21.79 4.09 10.23
N LEU A 202 20.60 4.23 10.79
CA LEU A 202 20.28 5.28 11.75
C LEU A 202 20.84 4.97 13.14
N ASN A 203 21.17 6.02 13.88
CA ASN A 203 21.50 5.96 15.29
C ASN A 203 20.66 6.98 16.09
N ALA A 204 20.76 6.96 17.41
CA ALA A 204 19.96 7.81 18.29
C ALA A 204 20.18 9.33 18.05
N LEU A 205 21.37 9.73 17.60
CA LEU A 205 21.65 11.13 17.26
C LEU A 205 20.92 11.55 15.99
N ASP A 206 20.86 10.67 14.97
CA ASP A 206 20.16 10.94 13.72
C ASP A 206 18.65 11.09 13.94
N LEU A 207 18.05 10.26 14.81
CA LEU A 207 16.65 10.38 15.20
C LEU A 207 16.37 11.73 15.85
N ARG A 208 17.22 12.13 16.80
CA ARG A 208 17.08 13.39 17.53
C ARG A 208 17.23 14.61 16.62
N ARG A 209 18.26 14.62 15.75
CA ARG A 209 18.50 15.72 14.77
C ARG A 209 17.32 15.88 13.80
N ALA A 210 16.74 14.77 13.32
CA ALA A 210 15.56 14.82 12.47
C ALA A 210 14.35 15.40 13.21
N ALA A 211 14.12 14.96 14.46
CA ALA A 211 13.04 15.50 15.28
C ALA A 211 13.23 17.01 15.57
N ASP A 212 14.46 17.48 15.80
CA ASP A 212 14.75 18.92 15.97
C ASP A 212 14.45 19.72 14.71
N LEU A 213 14.70 19.15 13.51
CA LEU A 213 14.27 19.77 12.24
C LEU A 213 12.74 19.88 12.17
N LEU A 214 12.05 18.79 12.48
CA LEU A 214 10.58 18.74 12.42
C LEU A 214 9.92 19.71 13.42
N ILE A 215 10.51 19.88 14.61
CA ILE A 215 10.06 20.89 15.59
C ILE A 215 10.18 22.30 15.02
N ARG A 216 11.29 22.61 14.32
CA ARG A 216 11.42 23.93 13.65
C ARG A 216 10.41 24.11 12.52
N VAL A 217 10.17 23.07 11.72
CA VAL A 217 9.11 23.11 10.69
C VAL A 217 7.75 23.38 11.32
N LYS A 218 7.42 22.65 12.42
CA LYS A 218 6.16 22.85 13.13
C LYS A 218 5.96 24.30 13.60
N ALA A 219 7.01 24.91 14.13
CA ALA A 219 6.94 26.30 14.58
C ALA A 219 6.75 27.32 13.45
N GLY A 220 7.16 26.98 12.22
CA GLY A 220 7.07 27.89 11.05
C GLY A 220 5.98 27.52 10.04
N ALA A 221 5.40 26.33 10.13
CA ALA A 221 4.35 25.88 9.22
C ALA A 221 3.00 26.52 9.56
N ARG A 222 2.22 26.84 8.54
CA ARG A 222 0.82 27.28 8.72
C ARG A 222 -0.05 26.16 9.30
N ALA A 223 0.23 24.90 8.91
CA ALA A 223 -0.46 23.73 9.42
C ALA A 223 0.52 22.56 9.50
N PHE A 224 0.61 21.89 10.64
CA PHE A 224 1.48 20.75 10.87
C PHE A 224 0.68 19.51 11.25
N GLY A 225 0.96 18.38 10.59
CA GLY A 225 0.29 17.12 10.88
C GLY A 225 -1.19 17.13 10.49
N VAL A 226 -1.54 17.67 9.32
CA VAL A 226 -2.92 17.75 8.87
C VAL A 226 -3.27 16.60 7.93
N ARG A 227 -4.53 16.13 8.01
CA ARG A 227 -5.02 15.07 7.13
C ARG A 227 -5.31 15.55 5.71
N ASP A 228 -5.82 16.78 5.56
CA ASP A 228 -6.22 17.35 4.27
C ASP A 228 -5.27 18.46 3.80
N TYR A 229 -3.97 18.13 3.66
CA TYR A 229 -3.02 19.02 3.03
C TYR A 229 -3.29 19.22 1.53
N VAL A 230 -3.93 18.24 0.87
CA VAL A 230 -4.35 18.32 -0.53
C VAL A 230 -5.40 19.41 -0.71
N GLY A 231 -6.41 19.46 0.17
CA GLY A 231 -7.42 20.53 0.19
C GLY A 231 -6.81 21.89 0.50
N ALA A 232 -5.80 21.96 1.38
CA ALA A 232 -5.09 23.19 1.70
C ALA A 232 -4.30 23.74 0.49
N LEU A 233 -3.68 22.89 -0.33
CA LEU A 233 -3.08 23.26 -1.60
C LEU A 233 -4.14 23.68 -2.62
N ALA A 234 -5.22 22.90 -2.75
CA ALA A 234 -6.29 23.15 -3.70
C ALA A 234 -6.95 24.52 -3.50
N ASN A 235 -7.23 24.91 -2.26
CA ASN A 235 -7.86 26.20 -1.93
C ASN A 235 -6.87 27.36 -1.84
N GLY A 236 -5.55 27.12 -1.99
CA GLY A 236 -4.50 28.14 -1.94
C GLY A 236 -4.18 28.65 -0.53
N SER A 237 -4.66 28.00 0.53
CA SER A 237 -4.28 28.37 1.90
C SER A 237 -2.83 28.04 2.23
N VAL A 238 -2.21 27.12 1.48
CA VAL A 238 -0.77 26.84 1.50
C VAL A 238 -0.22 26.71 0.08
N CYS A 239 1.07 26.97 -0.09
CA CYS A 239 1.75 26.88 -1.38
C CYS A 239 2.77 25.73 -1.48
N LEU A 240 3.10 25.08 -0.36
CA LEU A 240 4.01 23.95 -0.30
C LEU A 240 3.53 22.92 0.73
N SER A 241 3.65 21.65 0.37
CA SER A 241 3.47 20.54 1.30
C SER A 241 4.32 19.34 0.87
N PRO A 242 4.96 18.61 1.78
CA PRO A 242 5.28 17.21 1.52
C PRO A 242 4.02 16.45 1.16
N GLY A 243 4.12 15.48 0.24
CA GLY A 243 2.97 14.69 -0.19
C GLY A 243 3.32 13.72 -1.31
N ARG A 244 2.32 12.97 -1.75
CA ARG A 244 2.46 11.97 -2.81
C ARG A 244 2.35 12.61 -4.19
N MET A 245 3.00 12.00 -5.18
CA MET A 245 2.99 12.54 -6.55
C MET A 245 1.57 12.55 -7.17
N ASP A 246 0.75 11.56 -6.87
CA ASP A 246 -0.62 11.42 -7.35
C ASP A 246 -1.57 12.48 -6.74
N ASP A 247 -1.25 13.03 -5.57
CA ASP A 247 -2.04 14.09 -4.92
C ASP A 247 -2.04 15.41 -5.71
N ALA A 248 -1.06 15.62 -6.60
CA ALA A 248 -1.03 16.84 -7.44
C ALA A 248 -2.28 16.93 -8.34
N ALA A 249 -2.64 15.83 -9.01
CA ALA A 249 -3.83 15.76 -9.84
C ALA A 249 -5.11 15.96 -9.03
N THR A 250 -5.18 15.34 -7.84
CA THR A 250 -6.30 15.50 -6.90
C THR A 250 -6.44 16.95 -6.44
N ALA A 251 -5.33 17.63 -6.11
CA ALA A 251 -5.35 19.02 -5.69
C ALA A 251 -5.84 19.95 -6.83
N ILE A 252 -5.39 19.70 -8.07
CA ILE A 252 -5.84 20.46 -9.26
C ILE A 252 -7.34 20.26 -9.48
N ALA A 253 -7.83 19.02 -9.43
CA ALA A 253 -9.26 18.74 -9.61
C ALA A 253 -10.12 19.45 -8.55
N ARG A 254 -9.76 19.34 -7.27
CA ARG A 254 -10.45 20.03 -6.17
C ARG A 254 -10.39 21.56 -6.28
N ALA A 255 -9.27 22.11 -6.75
CA ALA A 255 -9.15 23.54 -7.00
C ALA A 255 -10.16 24.01 -8.07
N ALA A 256 -10.27 23.24 -9.17
CA ALA A 256 -11.21 23.55 -10.25
C ALA A 256 -12.67 23.46 -9.79
N GLU A 257 -13.04 22.44 -8.98
CA GLU A 257 -14.34 22.33 -8.34
C GLU A 257 -14.67 23.56 -7.47
N GLY A 258 -13.65 24.09 -6.76
CA GLY A 258 -13.74 25.32 -6.00
C GLY A 258 -13.66 26.62 -6.83
N GLY A 259 -13.65 26.54 -8.15
CA GLY A 259 -13.56 27.69 -9.06
C GLY A 259 -12.17 28.31 -9.16
N ARG A 260 -11.11 27.67 -8.64
CA ARG A 260 -9.74 28.14 -8.69
C ARG A 260 -8.96 27.41 -9.79
N LYS A 261 -8.28 28.16 -10.66
CA LYS A 261 -7.25 27.60 -11.53
C LYS A 261 -5.95 27.50 -10.72
N ALA A 262 -5.46 26.27 -10.51
CA ALA A 262 -4.24 26.01 -9.76
C ALA A 262 -3.21 25.28 -10.63
N ASP A 263 -1.94 25.62 -10.48
CA ASP A 263 -0.80 24.93 -11.08
C ASP A 263 -0.04 24.18 -9.98
N ILE A 264 -0.59 23.06 -9.51
CA ILE A 264 0.04 22.24 -8.49
C ILE A 264 0.97 21.23 -9.16
N ARG A 265 2.23 21.25 -8.76
CA ARG A 265 3.27 20.39 -9.30
C ARG A 265 3.90 19.53 -8.22
N PHE A 266 4.38 18.36 -8.63
CA PHE A 266 5.21 17.48 -7.80
C PHE A 266 6.68 17.61 -8.18
N VAL A 267 7.55 17.47 -7.20
CA VAL A 267 8.99 17.34 -7.39
C VAL A 267 9.58 16.34 -6.40
N ALA A 268 10.42 15.43 -6.91
CA ALA A 268 11.30 14.65 -6.06
C ALA A 268 12.55 15.46 -5.73
N PRO A 269 12.81 15.77 -4.44
CA PRO A 269 14.00 16.53 -4.05
C PRO A 269 15.30 15.84 -4.44
N LYS A 270 16.35 16.63 -4.68
CA LYS A 270 17.66 16.15 -5.13
C LYS A 270 18.36 15.23 -4.12
N GLU A 271 18.05 15.37 -2.85
CA GLU A 271 18.57 14.52 -1.77
C GLU A 271 17.95 13.12 -1.77
N GLY A 272 16.95 12.90 -2.63
CA GLY A 272 16.20 11.69 -2.77
C GLY A 272 14.83 11.73 -2.12
N ALA A 273 13.91 10.96 -2.70
CA ALA A 273 12.51 10.83 -2.28
C ALA A 273 12.15 9.35 -2.09
N PRO A 274 11.34 8.97 -1.08
CA PRO A 274 10.89 7.62 -0.92
C PRO A 274 9.92 7.23 -2.03
N MET A 275 10.07 5.99 -2.50
CA MET A 275 9.17 5.33 -3.44
C MET A 275 8.48 4.19 -2.73
N SER A 276 7.17 4.23 -2.66
CA SER A 276 6.35 3.09 -2.28
C SER A 276 6.09 2.23 -3.50
N LEU A 277 6.25 0.94 -3.35
CA LEU A 277 6.08 -0.03 -4.42
C LEU A 277 5.25 -1.18 -3.87
N ASP A 278 4.12 -1.42 -4.49
CA ASP A 278 3.25 -2.54 -4.20
C ASP A 278 3.49 -3.66 -5.21
N ALA A 279 3.45 -4.88 -4.73
CA ALA A 279 3.73 -6.06 -5.53
C ALA A 279 2.62 -7.11 -5.38
N LEU A 280 2.39 -7.85 -6.45
CA LEU A 280 1.51 -9.02 -6.48
C LEU A 280 2.29 -10.27 -6.08
N ALA A 281 1.75 -11.04 -5.14
CA ALA A 281 2.35 -12.28 -4.65
C ALA A 281 1.30 -13.36 -4.34
N ILE A 282 1.72 -14.62 -4.37
CA ILE A 282 0.87 -15.77 -4.07
C ILE A 282 1.33 -16.38 -2.73
N PRO A 283 0.47 -16.47 -1.70
CA PRO A 283 0.79 -17.15 -0.45
C PRO A 283 1.06 -18.64 -0.64
N VAL A 284 1.88 -19.24 0.24
CA VAL A 284 2.20 -20.69 0.17
C VAL A 284 0.98 -21.58 0.44
N ASP A 285 0.04 -21.11 1.24
CA ASP A 285 -1.19 -21.78 1.66
C ASP A 285 -2.39 -21.49 0.75
N ALA A 286 -2.18 -20.80 -0.38
CA ALA A 286 -3.24 -20.55 -1.36
C ALA A 286 -3.98 -21.84 -1.71
N LEU A 287 -5.31 -21.84 -1.61
CA LEU A 287 -6.15 -23.00 -1.92
C LEU A 287 -6.26 -23.23 -3.43
N HIS A 288 -6.26 -22.15 -4.20
CA HIS A 288 -6.39 -22.16 -5.65
C HIS A 288 -5.23 -21.42 -6.30
N PRO A 289 -3.97 -21.88 -6.14
CA PRO A 289 -2.80 -21.17 -6.66
C PRO A 289 -2.86 -20.98 -8.18
N ASP A 290 -3.50 -21.89 -8.92
CA ASP A 290 -3.67 -21.77 -10.38
C ASP A 290 -4.55 -20.56 -10.74
N LEU A 291 -5.58 -20.29 -9.97
CA LEU A 291 -6.42 -19.11 -10.13
C LEU A 291 -5.65 -17.84 -9.72
N GLY A 292 -4.83 -17.93 -8.66
CA GLY A 292 -3.93 -16.86 -8.28
C GLY A 292 -2.98 -16.46 -9.40
N TYR A 293 -2.37 -17.44 -10.10
CA TYR A 293 -1.55 -17.20 -11.29
C TYR A 293 -2.35 -16.58 -12.43
N ALA A 294 -3.56 -17.08 -12.70
CA ALA A 294 -4.41 -16.55 -13.76
C ALA A 294 -4.79 -15.09 -13.52
N LEU A 295 -5.18 -14.73 -12.29
CA LEU A 295 -5.49 -13.33 -11.94
C LEU A 295 -4.22 -12.47 -11.97
N LEU A 296 -3.10 -12.95 -11.44
CA LEU A 296 -1.83 -12.24 -11.47
C LEU A 296 -1.42 -11.89 -12.89
N ASP A 297 -1.46 -12.87 -13.81
CA ASP A 297 -1.10 -12.64 -15.22
C ASP A 297 -2.10 -11.72 -15.94
N PHE A 298 -3.40 -11.82 -15.60
CA PHE A 298 -4.42 -10.92 -16.12
C PHE A 298 -4.17 -9.46 -15.68
N LEU A 299 -3.83 -9.25 -14.41
CA LEU A 299 -3.53 -7.92 -13.86
C LEU A 299 -2.26 -7.31 -14.49
N MET A 300 -1.31 -8.15 -14.92
CA MET A 300 -0.09 -7.73 -15.61
C MET A 300 -0.30 -7.48 -17.11
N ARG A 301 -1.51 -7.61 -17.65
CA ARG A 301 -1.80 -7.17 -19.02
C ARG A 301 -1.69 -5.65 -19.12
N PRO A 302 -1.01 -5.08 -20.12
CA PRO A 302 -0.81 -3.63 -20.24
C PRO A 302 -2.10 -2.81 -20.14
N GLU A 303 -3.16 -3.28 -20.79
CA GLU A 303 -4.46 -2.61 -20.74
C GLU A 303 -5.11 -2.64 -19.34
N THR A 304 -4.94 -3.75 -18.60
CA THR A 304 -5.46 -3.89 -17.23
C THR A 304 -4.65 -3.01 -16.26
N ALA A 305 -3.33 -3.12 -16.28
CA ALA A 305 -2.45 -2.30 -15.44
C ALA A 305 -2.67 -0.79 -15.69
N ALA A 306 -2.86 -0.37 -16.94
CA ALA A 306 -3.15 1.01 -17.28
C ALA A 306 -4.54 1.47 -16.80
N ARG A 307 -5.54 0.58 -16.73
CA ARG A 307 -6.88 0.89 -16.18
C ARG A 307 -6.78 1.10 -14.67
N ASP A 308 -6.12 0.19 -13.97
CA ASP A 308 -5.95 0.26 -12.53
C ASP A 308 -5.10 1.48 -12.12
N ALA A 309 -4.05 1.80 -12.88
CA ALA A 309 -3.26 3.02 -12.68
C ALA A 309 -4.12 4.29 -12.79
N ARG A 310 -5.03 4.35 -13.78
CA ARG A 310 -5.96 5.49 -13.91
C ARG A 310 -7.00 5.54 -12.80
N ALA A 311 -7.50 4.39 -12.36
CA ALA A 311 -8.50 4.31 -11.30
C ALA A 311 -7.93 4.72 -9.94
N THR A 312 -6.68 4.36 -9.65
CA THR A 312 -5.99 4.65 -8.39
C THR A 312 -5.24 6.00 -8.40
N GLY A 313 -4.92 6.53 -9.59
CA GLY A 313 -3.98 7.66 -9.74
C GLY A 313 -2.52 7.27 -9.53
N LEU A 314 -2.20 6.00 -9.30
CA LEU A 314 -0.85 5.48 -9.13
C LEU A 314 -0.16 5.24 -10.48
N SER A 315 1.16 5.07 -10.46
CA SER A 315 1.90 4.61 -11.63
C SER A 315 1.94 3.09 -11.66
N SER A 316 1.74 2.48 -12.84
CA SER A 316 1.86 1.04 -12.98
C SER A 316 3.31 0.57 -12.95
N GLY A 317 3.53 -0.69 -12.58
CA GLY A 317 4.84 -1.32 -12.63
C GLY A 317 5.44 -1.43 -14.04
N GLU A 318 4.64 -1.24 -15.08
CA GLU A 318 5.07 -1.19 -16.48
C GLU A 318 5.57 0.20 -16.90
N ASP A 319 5.09 1.24 -16.22
CA ASP A 319 5.49 2.63 -16.47
C ASP A 319 6.64 3.04 -15.56
N ALA A 320 7.82 3.16 -16.14
CA ALA A 320 8.99 3.69 -15.44
C ALA A 320 8.91 5.21 -15.21
N GLY A 321 8.01 5.92 -15.89
CA GLY A 321 7.94 7.37 -15.81
C GLY A 321 9.22 8.07 -16.30
N ASP A 322 9.50 9.24 -15.73
CA ASP A 322 10.71 10.02 -16.03
C ASP A 322 11.97 9.35 -15.43
N PRO A 323 12.98 8.99 -16.25
CA PRO A 323 14.23 8.39 -15.76
C PRO A 323 14.98 9.29 -14.75
N GLU A 324 14.90 10.61 -14.87
CA GLU A 324 15.53 11.54 -13.93
C GLU A 324 14.79 11.57 -12.58
N LEU A 325 13.48 11.39 -12.59
CA LEU A 325 12.71 11.14 -11.38
C LEU A 325 13.16 9.86 -10.71
N LEU A 326 13.19 8.74 -11.44
CA LEU A 326 13.56 7.42 -10.89
C LEU A 326 14.96 7.38 -10.27
N LYS A 327 15.93 8.14 -10.79
CA LYS A 327 17.27 8.24 -10.19
C LYS A 327 17.26 8.82 -8.78
N ARG A 328 16.27 9.66 -8.46
CA ARG A 328 16.12 10.28 -7.15
C ARG A 328 15.27 9.44 -6.20
N LEU A 329 14.56 8.42 -6.70
CA LEU A 329 13.72 7.59 -5.87
C LEU A 329 14.52 6.44 -5.23
N PHE A 330 14.20 6.15 -3.97
CA PHE A 330 14.70 4.98 -3.24
C PHE A 330 13.53 4.22 -2.60
N PRO A 331 13.63 2.88 -2.48
CA PRO A 331 12.58 2.07 -1.88
C PRO A 331 12.24 2.52 -0.45
N SER A 332 10.96 2.71 -0.14
CA SER A 332 10.48 3.10 1.20
C SER A 332 10.64 1.96 2.22
N GLY A 333 10.59 2.26 3.52
CA GLY A 333 10.61 1.24 4.57
C GLY A 333 11.97 0.59 4.82
N ALA A 334 13.08 1.25 4.41
CA ALA A 334 14.44 0.78 4.69
C ALA A 334 14.88 0.95 6.15
N THR A 335 13.99 1.43 7.02
CA THR A 335 14.29 1.67 8.44
C THR A 335 14.27 0.35 9.22
N ASP A 336 15.27 0.14 10.08
CA ASP A 336 15.34 -1.02 10.96
C ASP A 336 14.11 -1.07 11.90
N PRO A 337 13.33 -2.14 11.92
CA PRO A 337 12.18 -2.29 12.81
C PRO A 337 12.52 -2.12 14.30
N ALA A 338 13.75 -2.43 14.72
CA ALA A 338 14.21 -2.25 16.09
C ALA A 338 14.25 -0.76 16.51
N LEU A 339 14.30 0.16 15.55
CA LEU A 339 14.30 1.60 15.82
C LEU A 339 12.90 2.20 15.96
N VAL A 340 11.84 1.47 15.62
CA VAL A 340 10.45 1.97 15.63
C VAL A 340 10.08 2.58 17.00
N PRO A 341 10.36 1.95 18.17
CA PRO A 341 10.04 2.55 19.47
C PRO A 341 10.77 3.87 19.73
N ALA A 342 12.02 4.00 19.24
CA ALA A 342 12.79 5.23 19.39
C ALA A 342 12.27 6.34 18.47
N ILE A 343 11.85 6.00 17.26
CA ILE A 343 11.20 6.93 16.32
C ILE A 343 9.87 7.42 16.90
N GLU A 344 9.05 6.53 17.47
CA GLU A 344 7.80 6.89 18.15
C GLU A 344 8.03 7.89 19.30
N LYS A 345 9.05 7.66 20.12
CA LYS A 345 9.43 8.56 21.19
C LYS A 345 9.77 9.96 20.65
N GLU A 346 10.59 10.04 19.61
CA GLU A 346 10.96 11.32 19.00
C GLU A 346 9.76 11.99 18.29
N TRP A 347 8.87 11.21 17.67
CA TRP A 347 7.63 11.74 17.09
C TRP A 347 6.70 12.33 18.17
N ALA A 348 6.56 11.65 19.31
CA ALA A 348 5.82 12.20 20.44
C ALA A 348 6.42 13.54 20.92
N ARG A 349 7.77 13.67 20.93
CA ARG A 349 8.46 14.93 21.23
C ARG A 349 8.13 16.02 20.22
N VAL A 350 8.11 15.70 18.91
CA VAL A 350 7.71 16.64 17.85
C VAL A 350 6.26 17.11 18.04
N LYS A 351 5.35 16.18 18.32
CA LYS A 351 3.94 16.52 18.55
C LYS A 351 3.71 17.38 19.78
N ALA A 352 4.47 17.15 20.86
CA ALA A 352 4.38 17.90 22.12
C ALA A 352 5.04 19.30 22.08
N ALA A 353 5.94 19.56 21.13
CA ALA A 353 6.58 20.87 20.99
C ALA A 353 5.53 21.96 20.68
N LYS A 354 5.70 23.14 21.31
CA LYS A 354 4.81 24.30 21.10
C LYS A 354 5.25 25.09 19.89
#